data_e71052e78b887d3182a9a80319f95bbf
#
_entry.id   e71052e78b887d3182a9a80319f95bbf
#
_cell.length_a   1.000
_cell.length_b   1.000
_cell.length_c   1.000
_cell.angle_alpha   90.00
_cell.angle_beta   90.00
_cell.angle_gamma   90.00
#
_symmetry.space_group_name_H-M   'P 1'
#
loop_
_entity.id
_entity.type
_entity.pdbx_description
1 polymer ?
#
loop_
_entity_poly.entity_id
_entity_poly.type
_entity_poly.pdbx_seq_one_letter_code
_entity_poly.pdbx_strand_id
1 'polypeptide(L)'
;MADGLTHITKHGGVQSFIEYTKNTNKLSSDDIQALMLCAMAASYDGVDGISLPVDPHSCDIDEERWSRWMQWDPLTMIEDHRTWPKTFIDVGDKDQYHIQYGLRKLHQKLLDYEIEHTYEEFDGTHSGVEYRMDFSLPWLYTQLTD
;
A
#
# COMPACT_ATOMS: atom_id res chain seq x y z
N MET A 1 -1.35 -6.24 8.84
CA MET A 1 -2.25 -7.36 8.41
C MET A 1 -2.99 -7.99 9.58
N ALA A 2 -2.35 -8.41 10.65
CA ALA A 2 -2.99 -9.09 11.80
C ALA A 2 -4.17 -8.31 12.42
N ASP A 3 -4.05 -6.99 12.58
CA ASP A 3 -5.14 -6.17 13.14
C ASP A 3 -6.36 -6.16 12.22
N GLY A 4 -6.16 -6.01 10.91
CA GLY A 4 -7.25 -6.08 9.94
C GLY A 4 -7.90 -7.46 9.89
N LEU A 5 -7.12 -8.54 9.94
CA LEU A 5 -7.65 -9.90 10.02
C LEU A 5 -8.46 -10.10 11.30
N THR A 6 -7.95 -9.66 12.45
CA THR A 6 -8.66 -9.72 13.73
C THR A 6 -9.99 -8.97 13.66
N HIS A 7 -10.01 -7.80 13.03
CA HIS A 7 -11.23 -7.00 12.85
C HIS A 7 -12.25 -7.72 11.96
N ILE A 8 -11.82 -8.25 10.82
CA ILE A 8 -12.65 -9.05 9.92
C ILE A 8 -13.25 -10.27 10.65
N THR A 9 -12.43 -10.96 11.44
CA THR A 9 -12.86 -12.16 12.18
C THR A 9 -13.93 -11.83 13.23
N LYS A 10 -13.82 -10.69 13.92
CA LYS A 10 -14.84 -10.22 14.87
C LYS A 10 -16.22 -10.01 14.22
N HIS A 11 -16.25 -9.71 12.94
CA HIS A 11 -17.49 -9.58 12.15
C HIS A 11 -17.96 -10.89 11.50
N GLY A 12 -17.34 -12.02 11.82
CA GLY A 12 -17.72 -13.33 11.28
C GLY A 12 -17.08 -13.69 9.95
N GLY A 13 -15.94 -13.08 9.64
CA GLY A 13 -15.17 -13.32 8.42
C GLY A 13 -15.45 -12.32 7.30
N VAL A 14 -14.75 -12.49 6.17
CA VAL A 14 -14.72 -11.52 5.05
C VAL A 14 -16.13 -11.22 4.54
N GLN A 15 -16.94 -12.22 4.25
CA GLN A 15 -18.28 -12.02 3.67
C GLN A 15 -19.20 -11.23 4.60
N SER A 16 -19.22 -11.59 5.88
CA SER A 16 -20.03 -10.91 6.90
C SER A 16 -19.55 -9.50 7.17
N PHE A 17 -18.23 -9.29 7.14
CA PHE A 17 -17.63 -7.96 7.28
C PHE A 17 -18.03 -7.05 6.11
N ILE A 18 -17.94 -7.53 4.86
CA ILE A 18 -18.37 -6.76 3.68
C ILE A 18 -19.85 -6.41 3.76
N GLU A 19 -20.69 -7.34 4.20
CA GLU A 19 -22.12 -7.07 4.38
C GLU A 19 -22.37 -6.02 5.48
N TYR A 20 -21.65 -6.09 6.60
CA TYR A 20 -21.69 -5.07 7.64
C TYR A 20 -21.33 -3.69 7.08
N THR A 21 -20.24 -3.57 6.29
CA THR A 21 -19.79 -2.28 5.76
C THR A 21 -20.76 -1.63 4.77
N LYS A 22 -21.54 -2.44 4.03
CA LYS A 22 -22.61 -1.95 3.16
C LYS A 22 -23.79 -1.34 3.92
N ASN A 23 -24.04 -1.84 5.13
CA ASN A 23 -25.21 -1.48 5.92
C ASN A 23 -24.90 -0.47 7.04
N THR A 24 -23.63 -0.13 7.27
CA THR A 24 -23.27 0.86 8.28
C THR A 24 -23.25 2.29 7.70
N ASN A 25 -23.73 3.25 8.48
CA ASN A 25 -23.75 4.66 8.07
C ASN A 25 -22.40 5.36 8.27
N LYS A 26 -21.52 4.80 9.07
CA LYS A 26 -20.22 5.39 9.40
C LYS A 26 -19.21 4.27 9.68
N LEU A 27 -18.14 4.26 8.90
CA LEU A 27 -17.01 3.38 9.10
C LEU A 27 -16.05 3.95 10.14
N SER A 28 -15.53 3.11 10.99
CA SER A 28 -14.41 3.42 11.89
C SER A 28 -13.07 3.34 11.12
N SER A 29 -11.99 3.81 11.73
CA SER A 29 -10.65 3.65 11.16
C SER A 29 -10.27 2.18 10.98
N ASP A 30 -10.67 1.32 11.91
CA ASP A 30 -10.40 -0.12 11.83
C ASP A 30 -11.18 -0.78 10.69
N ASP A 31 -12.44 -0.35 10.45
CA ASP A 31 -13.23 -0.78 9.30
C ASP A 31 -12.55 -0.41 7.98
N ILE A 32 -12.04 0.82 7.88
CA ILE A 32 -11.35 1.31 6.68
C ILE A 32 -10.08 0.49 6.43
N GLN A 33 -9.26 0.24 7.45
CA GLN A 33 -8.06 -0.59 7.33
C GLN A 33 -8.38 -2.02 6.91
N ALA A 34 -9.42 -2.62 7.48
CA ALA A 34 -9.87 -3.96 7.11
C ALA A 34 -10.44 -4.00 5.68
N LEU A 35 -11.18 -2.95 5.25
CA LEU A 35 -11.65 -2.82 3.87
C LEU A 35 -10.49 -2.67 2.87
N MET A 36 -9.45 -1.91 3.20
CA MET A 36 -8.24 -1.81 2.36
C MET A 36 -7.60 -3.19 2.17
N LEU A 37 -7.49 -3.99 3.23
CA LEU A 37 -6.97 -5.35 3.14
C LEU A 37 -7.84 -6.23 2.23
N CYS A 38 -9.17 -6.14 2.34
CA CYS A 38 -10.09 -6.85 1.46
C CYS A 38 -9.98 -6.39 -0.01
N ALA A 39 -9.82 -5.09 -0.24
CA ALA A 39 -9.65 -4.52 -1.58
C ALA A 39 -8.33 -4.98 -2.23
N MET A 40 -7.25 -5.00 -1.46
CA MET A 40 -5.97 -5.55 -1.92
C MET A 40 -6.11 -7.04 -2.27
N ALA A 41 -6.77 -7.84 -1.42
CA ALA A 41 -7.02 -9.25 -1.67
C ALA A 41 -7.83 -9.48 -2.97
N ALA A 42 -8.87 -8.68 -3.19
CA ALA A 42 -9.67 -8.74 -4.41
C ALA A 42 -8.88 -8.34 -5.67
N SER A 43 -7.89 -7.44 -5.54
CA SER A 43 -7.15 -6.88 -6.67
C SER A 43 -5.90 -7.69 -7.01
N TYR A 44 -5.21 -8.22 -6.01
CA TYR A 44 -3.87 -8.79 -6.17
C TYR A 44 -3.88 -10.31 -6.38
N ASP A 45 -4.89 -11.00 -5.87
CA ASP A 45 -4.91 -12.46 -5.92
C ASP A 45 -5.32 -13.02 -7.31
N GLY A 46 -6.07 -12.25 -8.10
CA GLY A 46 -6.47 -12.64 -9.45
C GLY A 46 -7.45 -13.81 -9.52
N VAL A 47 -8.03 -14.24 -8.39
CA VAL A 47 -9.06 -15.27 -8.29
C VAL A 47 -10.40 -14.66 -7.91
N ASP A 48 -11.49 -15.36 -8.24
CA ASP A 48 -12.82 -14.90 -7.87
C ASP A 48 -12.98 -14.81 -6.34
N GLY A 49 -13.49 -13.66 -5.90
CA GLY A 49 -13.77 -13.40 -4.49
C GLY A 49 -12.64 -12.66 -3.77
N ILE A 50 -12.75 -12.60 -2.44
CA ILE A 50 -11.80 -11.92 -1.56
C ILE A 50 -11.12 -12.99 -0.70
N SER A 51 -9.91 -13.34 -1.06
CA SER A 51 -9.10 -14.32 -0.36
C SER A 51 -7.84 -13.66 0.21
N LEU A 52 -7.72 -13.61 1.52
CA LEU A 52 -6.56 -13.05 2.19
C LEU A 52 -5.33 -13.96 2.01
N PRO A 53 -4.11 -13.40 1.97
CA PRO A 53 -2.88 -14.18 1.79
C PRO A 53 -2.41 -14.84 3.10
N VAL A 54 -3.33 -15.12 3.99
CA VAL A 54 -3.10 -15.74 5.28
C VAL A 54 -4.25 -16.65 5.66
N ASP A 55 -3.98 -17.68 6.43
CA ASP A 55 -5.02 -18.48 7.08
C ASP A 55 -5.78 -17.61 8.10
N PRO A 56 -7.12 -17.56 8.03
CA PRO A 56 -7.91 -16.67 8.90
C PRO A 56 -7.93 -17.09 10.38
N HIS A 57 -7.52 -18.30 10.70
CA HIS A 57 -7.50 -18.81 12.07
C HIS A 57 -6.14 -18.67 12.73
N SER A 58 -5.07 -19.05 12.03
CA SER A 58 -3.70 -19.04 12.57
C SER A 58 -2.92 -17.77 12.22
N CYS A 59 -3.34 -17.05 11.18
CA CYS A 59 -2.60 -15.96 10.55
C CYS A 59 -1.29 -16.42 9.87
N ASP A 60 -1.15 -17.72 9.62
CA ASP A 60 -0.04 -18.24 8.84
C ASP A 60 -0.12 -17.75 7.40
N ILE A 61 1.03 -17.46 6.81
CA ILE A 61 1.09 -16.98 5.43
C ILE A 61 0.74 -18.12 4.47
N ASP A 62 -0.20 -17.88 3.57
CA ASP A 62 -0.41 -18.67 2.37
C ASP A 62 0.63 -18.24 1.33
N GLU A 63 1.69 -18.99 1.17
CA GLU A 63 2.84 -18.62 0.34
C GLU A 63 2.48 -18.45 -1.14
N GLU A 64 1.54 -19.24 -1.66
CA GLU A 64 1.08 -19.12 -3.04
C GLU A 64 0.35 -17.79 -3.26
N ARG A 65 -0.58 -17.41 -2.38
CA ARG A 65 -1.26 -16.12 -2.45
C ARG A 65 -0.32 -14.97 -2.17
N TRP A 66 0.54 -15.12 -1.18
CA TRP A 66 1.53 -14.10 -0.85
C TRP A 66 2.47 -13.81 -2.04
N SER A 67 2.88 -14.84 -2.78
CA SER A 67 3.71 -14.65 -3.98
C SER A 67 3.00 -13.82 -5.05
N ARG A 68 1.67 -13.97 -5.21
CA ARG A 68 0.87 -13.12 -6.11
C ARG A 68 0.80 -11.67 -5.63
N TRP A 69 0.68 -11.45 -4.32
CA TRP A 69 0.72 -10.11 -3.73
C TRP A 69 2.07 -9.43 -3.94
N MET A 70 3.16 -10.17 -3.79
CA MET A 70 4.52 -9.64 -4.00
C MET A 70 4.77 -9.15 -5.43
N GLN A 71 4.02 -9.62 -6.41
CA GLN A 71 4.11 -9.10 -7.79
C GLN A 71 3.65 -7.64 -7.91
N TRP A 72 2.88 -7.15 -6.95
CA TRP A 72 2.40 -5.76 -6.87
C TRP A 72 3.25 -4.89 -5.94
N ASP A 73 4.26 -5.47 -5.29
CA ASP A 73 5.18 -4.71 -4.46
C ASP A 73 6.20 -3.98 -5.34
N PRO A 74 6.30 -2.63 -5.26
CA PRO A 74 7.29 -1.87 -6.00
C PRO A 74 8.72 -2.38 -5.83
N LEU A 75 9.07 -2.91 -4.65
CA LEU A 75 10.39 -3.50 -4.41
C LEU A 75 10.65 -4.76 -5.25
N THR A 76 9.62 -5.53 -5.55
CA THR A 76 9.70 -6.69 -6.44
C THR A 76 9.66 -6.25 -7.91
N MET A 77 8.75 -5.32 -8.24
CA MET A 77 8.56 -4.84 -9.61
C MET A 77 9.83 -4.22 -10.22
N ILE A 78 10.66 -3.55 -9.43
CA ILE A 78 11.94 -2.98 -9.90
C ILE A 78 12.88 -4.05 -10.46
N GLU A 79 12.86 -5.27 -9.93
CA GLU A 79 13.74 -6.35 -10.38
C GLU A 79 13.42 -6.77 -11.82
N ASP A 80 12.14 -6.76 -12.17
CA ASP A 80 11.64 -7.20 -13.47
C ASP A 80 11.52 -6.06 -14.49
N HIS A 81 11.41 -4.81 -14.04
CA HIS A 81 11.17 -3.64 -14.87
C HIS A 81 12.34 -2.65 -14.82
N ARG A 82 13.20 -2.68 -15.85
CA ARG A 82 14.35 -1.77 -15.98
C ARG A 82 13.96 -0.37 -16.46
N THR A 83 12.80 -0.22 -17.07
CA THR A 83 12.22 1.07 -17.45
C THR A 83 11.21 1.50 -16.40
N TRP A 84 11.54 2.55 -15.69
CA TRP A 84 10.71 3.11 -14.62
C TRP A 84 10.22 4.50 -15.04
N PRO A 85 8.97 4.88 -14.79
CA PRO A 85 8.49 6.22 -15.11
C PRO A 85 9.22 7.27 -14.26
N LYS A 86 9.21 8.53 -14.70
CA LYS A 86 9.68 9.64 -13.88
C LYS A 86 8.90 9.62 -12.55
N THR A 87 9.62 9.51 -11.46
CA THR A 87 9.04 9.20 -10.15
C THR A 87 9.46 10.24 -9.13
N PHE A 88 8.47 10.82 -8.45
CA PHE A 88 8.64 11.65 -7.28
C PHE A 88 8.07 10.89 -6.07
N ILE A 89 8.88 10.74 -5.05
CA ILE A 89 8.53 10.05 -3.81
C ILE A 89 8.75 11.02 -2.66
N ASP A 90 7.73 11.27 -1.85
CA ASP A 90 7.92 11.96 -0.59
C ASP A 90 7.14 11.27 0.55
N VAL A 91 7.63 11.44 1.75
CA VAL A 91 7.04 10.83 2.94
C VAL A 91 7.37 11.63 4.19
N GLY A 92 6.44 11.67 5.14
CA GLY A 92 6.69 12.23 6.47
C GLY A 92 7.63 11.33 7.29
N ASP A 93 8.62 11.90 7.93
CA ASP A 93 9.57 11.18 8.79
C ASP A 93 8.93 10.58 10.04
N LYS A 94 7.73 11.09 10.40
CA LYS A 94 6.89 10.66 11.54
C LYS A 94 5.58 10.01 11.07
N ASP A 95 5.60 9.37 9.90
CA ASP A 95 4.42 8.67 9.36
C ASP A 95 3.94 7.61 10.36
N GLN A 96 2.69 7.72 10.80
CA GLN A 96 2.10 6.83 11.81
C GLN A 96 1.84 5.40 11.30
N TYR A 97 1.87 5.19 9.98
CA TYR A 97 1.78 3.87 9.35
C TYR A 97 3.14 3.27 9.01
N HIS A 98 4.22 3.98 9.39
CA HIS A 98 5.60 3.55 9.17
C HIS A 98 5.98 3.32 7.70
N ILE A 99 5.31 4.02 6.77
CA ILE A 99 5.55 3.91 5.33
C ILE A 99 6.97 4.35 4.95
N GLN A 100 7.56 5.29 5.70
CA GLN A 100 8.92 5.79 5.48
C GLN A 100 9.97 4.66 5.43
N TYR A 101 9.78 3.57 6.18
CA TYR A 101 10.75 2.45 6.13
C TYR A 101 10.70 1.70 4.80
N GLY A 102 9.51 1.50 4.25
CA GLY A 102 9.33 0.89 2.91
C GLY A 102 9.88 1.80 1.81
N LEU A 103 9.60 3.09 1.90
CA LEU A 103 10.06 4.07 0.91
C LEU A 103 11.56 4.31 0.93
N ARG A 104 12.21 4.24 2.10
CA ARG A 104 13.69 4.25 2.20
C ARG A 104 14.31 3.05 1.49
N LYS A 105 13.70 1.85 1.62
CA LYS A 105 14.13 0.65 0.89
C LYS A 105 13.93 0.82 -0.62
N LEU A 106 12.78 1.37 -1.03
CA LEU A 106 12.49 1.64 -2.43
C LEU A 106 13.50 2.64 -3.01
N HIS A 107 13.77 3.75 -2.31
CA HIS A 107 14.77 4.72 -2.68
C HIS A 107 16.15 4.08 -2.88
N GLN A 108 16.63 3.30 -1.90
CA GLN A 108 17.92 2.63 -2.01
C GLN A 108 17.94 1.66 -3.21
N LYS A 109 16.88 0.91 -3.42
CA LYS A 109 16.81 -0.04 -4.54
C LYS A 109 16.80 0.69 -5.89
N LEU A 110 16.09 1.81 -6.02
CA LEU A 110 16.14 2.64 -7.23
C LEU A 110 17.55 3.17 -7.51
N LEU A 111 18.30 3.57 -6.47
CA LEU A 111 19.71 3.95 -6.60
C LEU A 111 20.59 2.79 -7.07
N ASP A 112 20.43 1.61 -6.47
CA ASP A 112 21.20 0.41 -6.80
C ASP A 112 21.00 -0.02 -8.27
N TYR A 113 19.81 0.25 -8.81
CA TYR A 113 19.47 -0.04 -10.21
C TYR A 113 19.70 1.16 -11.16
N GLU A 114 20.28 2.25 -10.65
CA GLU A 114 20.56 3.48 -11.42
C GLU A 114 19.29 4.08 -12.07
N ILE A 115 18.13 3.94 -11.39
CA ILE A 115 16.85 4.48 -11.84
C ILE A 115 16.70 5.91 -11.31
N GLU A 116 16.59 6.87 -12.24
CA GLU A 116 16.42 8.28 -11.90
C GLU A 116 15.07 8.51 -11.20
N HIS A 117 15.11 9.15 -10.04
CA HIS A 117 13.93 9.49 -9.24
C HIS A 117 14.24 10.65 -8.29
N THR A 118 13.20 11.28 -7.78
CA THR A 118 13.30 12.27 -6.70
C THR A 118 12.75 11.63 -5.42
N TYR A 119 13.51 11.75 -4.34
CA TYR A 119 13.09 11.27 -3.02
C TYR A 119 13.25 12.39 -1.98
N GLU A 120 12.18 12.66 -1.25
CA GLU A 120 12.17 13.63 -0.16
C GLU A 120 11.54 13.04 1.10
N GLU A 121 12.20 13.22 2.22
CA GLU A 121 11.67 12.91 3.54
C GLU A 121 11.48 14.24 4.30
N PHE A 122 10.24 14.57 4.67
CA PHE A 122 9.90 15.85 5.29
C PHE A 122 9.51 15.68 6.76
N ASP A 123 9.63 16.73 7.55
CA ASP A 123 9.17 16.76 8.94
C ASP A 123 7.63 16.77 8.96
N GLY A 124 7.04 15.59 9.14
CA GLY A 124 5.59 15.44 9.11
C GLY A 124 5.10 14.01 9.28
N THR A 125 3.78 13.87 9.21
CA THR A 125 3.07 12.58 9.34
C THR A 125 2.42 12.18 8.02
N HIS A 126 1.58 11.14 8.03
CA HIS A 126 0.76 10.75 6.87
C HIS A 126 -0.40 11.72 6.60
N SER A 127 -0.72 12.61 7.51
CA SER A 127 -1.87 13.50 7.44
C SER A 127 -1.46 14.96 7.27
N GLY A 128 -2.31 15.76 6.61
CA GLY A 128 -2.04 17.19 6.39
C GLY A 128 -0.92 17.41 5.37
N VAL A 129 -0.81 16.52 4.40
CA VAL A 129 0.26 16.51 3.38
C VAL A 129 -0.11 17.24 2.09
N GLU A 130 -1.28 17.87 2.03
CA GLU A 130 -1.79 18.53 0.82
C GLU A 130 -0.85 19.61 0.29
N TYR A 131 -0.14 20.31 1.18
CA TYR A 131 0.85 21.33 0.81
C TYR A 131 2.04 20.74 0.02
N ARG A 132 2.26 19.43 0.09
CA ARG A 132 3.31 18.75 -0.66
C ARG A 132 3.04 18.75 -2.17
N MET A 133 1.78 18.96 -2.57
CA MET A 133 1.44 19.16 -3.97
C MET A 133 2.09 20.41 -4.57
N ASP A 134 2.43 21.42 -3.75
CA ASP A 134 3.15 22.62 -4.19
C ASP A 134 4.58 22.30 -4.66
N PHE A 135 5.13 21.15 -4.29
CA PHE A 135 6.43 20.65 -4.72
C PHE A 135 6.29 19.61 -5.84
N SER A 136 5.44 18.62 -5.66
CA SER A 136 5.31 17.49 -6.60
C SER A 136 4.66 17.90 -7.93
N LEU A 137 3.65 18.79 -7.93
CA LEU A 137 2.99 19.19 -9.18
C LEU A 137 3.89 20.03 -10.12
N PRO A 138 4.63 21.05 -9.66
CA PRO A 138 5.59 21.75 -10.52
C PRO A 138 6.69 20.83 -11.03
N TRP A 139 7.20 19.93 -10.19
CA TRP A 139 8.16 18.92 -10.60
C TRP A 139 7.60 18.06 -11.73
N LEU A 140 6.38 17.51 -11.55
CA LEU A 140 5.71 16.67 -12.53
C LEU A 140 5.48 17.41 -13.84
N TYR A 141 5.04 18.69 -13.77
CA TYR A 141 4.87 19.53 -14.96
C TYR A 141 6.16 19.65 -15.77
N THR A 142 7.29 19.90 -15.11
CA THR A 142 8.60 19.98 -15.77
C THR A 142 8.94 18.66 -16.48
N GLN A 143 8.71 17.52 -15.84
CA GLN A 143 9.01 16.21 -16.42
C GLN A 143 8.14 15.84 -17.64
N LEU A 144 6.98 16.51 -17.79
CA LEU A 144 6.06 16.27 -18.92
C LEU A 144 6.26 17.22 -20.08
N THR A 145 7.01 18.33 -19.89
CA THR A 145 7.20 19.40 -20.88
C THR A 145 8.61 19.43 -21.48
N ASP A 146 9.55 18.72 -20.90
CA ASP A 146 10.91 18.49 -21.41
C ASP A 146 10.96 17.23 -22.29
#